data_acf0cb9af45b3b35ccab86062b9ed1c3
#
_entry.id   acf0cb9af45b3b35ccab86062b9ed1c3
#
_cell.length_a   1.000
_cell.length_b   1.000
_cell.length_c   1.000
_cell.angle_alpha   90.00
_cell.angle_beta   90.00
_cell.angle_gamma   90.00
#
_symmetry.space_group_name_H-M   'P 1'
#
loop_
_entity.id
_entity.type
_entity.pdbx_description
1 polymer ?
#
loop_
_entity_poly.entity_id
_entity_poly.type
_entity_poly.pdbx_seq_one_letter_code
_entity_poly.pdbx_strand_id
1 'polypeptide(L)'
;MLGLKANWNVFDWNKSKTEKQALSISKEIVATEKETFLLNNNLQLQEIENEIKKTEAIIAADSEIITLRESIEKSSDSQLRNGVITASEYLVELTNLYEAKINQKVHEIQFVLAKANYQISNGN
;
A
#
# COMPACT_ATOMS: atom_id res chain seq x y z
N MET A 1 -55.77 3.43 -35.68
CA MET A 1 -55.31 4.19 -34.52
C MET A 1 -55.73 3.60 -33.19
N LEU A 2 -56.97 3.12 -33.10
CA LEU A 2 -57.41 2.46 -31.88
C LEU A 2 -56.59 1.20 -31.57
N GLY A 3 -56.27 0.42 -32.58
CA GLY A 3 -55.41 -0.75 -32.37
C GLY A 3 -54.02 -0.41 -31.90
N LEU A 4 -53.44 0.65 -32.42
CA LEU A 4 -52.17 1.17 -32.00
C LEU A 4 -52.23 1.71 -30.56
N LYS A 5 -53.30 2.36 -30.19
CA LYS A 5 -53.53 2.84 -28.83
C LYS A 5 -53.63 1.69 -27.83
N ALA A 6 -54.36 0.66 -28.19
CA ALA A 6 -54.51 -0.54 -27.37
C ALA A 6 -53.16 -1.27 -27.24
N ASN A 7 -52.47 -1.40 -28.35
CA ASN A 7 -51.13 -1.95 -28.35
C ASN A 7 -50.14 -1.10 -27.54
N TRP A 8 -50.28 0.20 -27.62
CA TRP A 8 -49.50 1.11 -26.84
C TRP A 8 -49.71 0.89 -25.34
N ASN A 9 -50.96 0.75 -24.92
CA ASN A 9 -51.26 0.54 -23.51
C ASN A 9 -50.76 -0.80 -23.00
N VAL A 10 -50.90 -1.85 -23.79
CA VAL A 10 -50.38 -3.17 -23.43
C VAL A 10 -48.86 -3.13 -23.42
N PHE A 11 -48.28 -2.49 -24.40
CA PHE A 11 -46.82 -2.34 -24.51
C PHE A 11 -46.29 -1.49 -23.36
N ASP A 12 -47.00 -0.43 -23.03
CA ASP A 12 -46.65 0.45 -21.94
C ASP A 12 -46.72 -0.26 -20.58
N TRP A 13 -47.74 -1.08 -20.38
CA TRP A 13 -47.87 -1.89 -19.19
C TRP A 13 -46.75 -2.89 -19.06
N ASN A 14 -46.39 -3.58 -20.11
CA ASN A 14 -45.27 -4.49 -20.16
C ASN A 14 -43.94 -3.74 -19.97
N LYS A 15 -43.83 -2.59 -20.58
CA LYS A 15 -42.65 -1.72 -20.45
C LYS A 15 -42.50 -1.25 -19.01
N SER A 16 -43.57 -0.84 -18.37
CA SER A 16 -43.57 -0.42 -16.96
C SER A 16 -43.16 -1.57 -16.05
N LYS A 17 -43.66 -2.76 -16.29
CA LYS A 17 -43.29 -3.95 -15.55
C LYS A 17 -41.80 -4.30 -15.77
N THR A 18 -41.36 -4.23 -17.02
CA THR A 18 -39.96 -4.48 -17.38
C THR A 18 -39.05 -3.42 -16.77
N GLU A 19 -39.48 -2.16 -16.79
CA GLU A 19 -38.73 -1.07 -16.17
C GLU A 19 -38.60 -1.27 -14.68
N LYS A 20 -39.68 -1.71 -14.00
CA LYS A 20 -39.61 -2.00 -12.56
C LYS A 20 -38.66 -3.14 -12.27
N GLN A 21 -38.69 -4.20 -13.09
CA GLN A 21 -37.74 -5.30 -12.95
C GLN A 21 -36.33 -4.86 -13.25
N ALA A 22 -36.15 -4.05 -14.29
CA ALA A 22 -34.83 -3.50 -14.64
C ALA A 22 -34.28 -2.61 -13.51
N LEU A 23 -35.13 -1.79 -12.92
CA LEU A 23 -34.76 -0.92 -11.78
C LEU A 23 -34.39 -1.76 -10.56
N SER A 24 -35.16 -2.83 -10.30
CA SER A 24 -34.86 -3.74 -9.19
C SER A 24 -33.53 -4.44 -9.40
N ILE A 25 -33.29 -4.94 -10.63
CA ILE A 25 -32.01 -5.56 -11.00
C ILE A 25 -30.87 -4.55 -10.90
N SER A 26 -31.09 -3.32 -11.40
CA SER A 26 -30.10 -2.25 -11.31
C SER A 26 -29.76 -1.91 -9.87
N LYS A 27 -30.77 -1.87 -8.98
CA LYS A 27 -30.53 -1.64 -7.56
C LYS A 27 -29.72 -2.77 -6.93
N GLU A 28 -30.02 -4.01 -7.28
CA GLU A 28 -29.25 -5.17 -6.82
C GLU A 28 -27.82 -5.13 -7.32
N ILE A 29 -27.62 -4.77 -8.59
CA ILE A 29 -26.28 -4.64 -9.19
C ILE A 29 -25.50 -3.54 -8.49
N VAL A 30 -26.11 -2.37 -8.27
CA VAL A 30 -25.48 -1.25 -7.58
C VAL A 30 -25.13 -1.65 -6.15
N ALA A 31 -26.02 -2.32 -5.44
CA ALA A 31 -25.76 -2.79 -4.08
C ALA A 31 -24.61 -3.80 -4.06
N THR A 32 -24.58 -4.72 -5.02
CA THR A 32 -23.50 -5.71 -5.17
C THR A 32 -22.18 -5.01 -5.52
N GLU A 33 -22.21 -4.08 -6.46
CA GLU A 33 -21.01 -3.29 -6.82
C GLU A 33 -20.50 -2.50 -5.62
N LYS A 34 -21.41 -1.92 -4.84
CA LYS A 34 -21.04 -1.19 -3.63
C LYS A 34 -20.39 -2.11 -2.60
N GLU A 35 -20.98 -3.29 -2.39
CA GLU A 35 -20.41 -4.30 -1.49
C GLU A 35 -19.05 -4.76 -1.97
N THR A 36 -18.91 -5.01 -3.27
CA THR A 36 -17.63 -5.40 -3.88
C THR A 36 -16.62 -4.29 -3.74
N PHE A 37 -17.01 -3.06 -3.98
CA PHE A 37 -16.14 -1.89 -3.82
C PHE A 37 -15.66 -1.76 -2.38
N LEU A 38 -16.57 -1.88 -1.41
CA LEU A 38 -16.24 -1.80 0.01
C LEU A 38 -15.32 -2.94 0.42
N LEU A 39 -15.61 -4.14 -0.06
CA LEU A 39 -14.77 -5.31 0.22
C LEU A 39 -13.38 -5.12 -0.37
N ASN A 40 -13.27 -4.71 -1.62
CA ASN A 40 -12.00 -4.45 -2.27
C ASN A 40 -11.24 -3.33 -1.57
N ASN A 41 -11.93 -2.28 -1.15
CA ASN A 41 -11.32 -1.18 -0.41
C ASN A 41 -10.80 -1.65 0.94
N ASN A 42 -11.57 -2.49 1.64
CA ASN A 42 -11.15 -3.08 2.91
C ASN A 42 -9.93 -3.98 2.74
N LEU A 43 -9.91 -4.79 1.69
CA LEU A 43 -8.76 -5.64 1.36
C LEU A 43 -7.53 -4.80 1.05
N GLN A 44 -7.70 -3.73 0.28
CA GLN A 44 -6.63 -2.79 -0.03
C GLN A 44 -6.09 -2.14 1.25
N LEU A 45 -6.98 -1.71 2.15
CA LEU A 45 -6.59 -1.12 3.42
C LEU A 45 -5.82 -2.12 4.28
N GLN A 46 -6.25 -3.38 4.30
CA GLN A 46 -5.54 -4.43 5.03
C GLN A 46 -4.16 -4.67 4.46
N GLU A 47 -4.03 -4.69 3.14
CA GLU A 47 -2.73 -4.84 2.47
C GLU A 47 -1.80 -3.69 2.82
N ILE A 48 -2.32 -2.45 2.79
CA ILE A 48 -1.54 -1.27 3.15
C ILE A 48 -1.15 -1.31 4.63
N GLU A 49 -2.06 -1.70 5.52
CA GLU A 49 -1.76 -1.87 6.94
C GLU A 49 -0.66 -2.90 7.17
N ASN A 50 -0.73 -4.03 6.49
CA ASN A 50 0.28 -5.08 6.58
C ASN A 50 1.63 -4.57 6.06
N GLU A 51 1.62 -3.80 4.98
CA GLU A 51 2.83 -3.19 4.45
C GLU A 51 3.43 -2.19 5.43
N ILE A 52 2.60 -1.38 6.08
CA ILE A 52 3.04 -0.42 7.10
C ILE A 52 3.71 -1.16 8.25
N LYS A 53 3.08 -2.23 8.76
CA LYS A 53 3.64 -3.04 9.85
C LYS A 53 4.94 -3.70 9.46
N LYS A 54 4.99 -4.24 8.25
CA LYS A 54 6.20 -4.86 7.71
C LYS A 54 7.33 -3.84 7.60
N THR A 55 7.02 -2.66 7.08
CA THR A 55 8.02 -1.59 6.91
C THR A 55 8.50 -1.08 8.26
N GLU A 56 7.63 -0.96 9.26
CA GLU A 56 8.03 -0.61 10.63
C GLU A 56 9.03 -1.63 11.18
N ALA A 57 8.76 -2.90 10.99
CA ALA A 57 9.65 -3.97 11.44
C ALA A 57 11.00 -3.90 10.73
N ILE A 58 10.99 -3.59 9.43
CA ILE A 58 12.22 -3.42 8.65
C ILE A 58 13.03 -2.23 9.15
N ILE A 59 12.37 -1.11 9.45
CA ILE A 59 13.04 0.09 9.98
C ILE A 59 13.67 -0.21 11.34
N ALA A 60 12.99 -0.95 12.20
CA ALA A 60 13.53 -1.37 13.49
C ALA A 60 14.76 -2.27 13.30
N ALA A 61 14.70 -3.21 12.36
CA ALA A 61 15.83 -4.06 12.01
C ALA A 61 16.99 -3.23 11.44
N ASP A 62 16.71 -2.24 10.61
CA ASP A 62 17.72 -1.32 10.07
C ASP A 62 18.44 -0.58 11.19
N SER A 63 17.71 -0.17 12.24
CA SER A 63 18.34 0.50 13.40
C SER A 63 19.33 -0.41 14.10
N GLU A 64 19.00 -1.69 14.25
CA GLU A 64 19.91 -2.68 14.83
C GLU A 64 21.14 -2.90 13.94
N ILE A 65 20.93 -3.00 12.63
CA ILE A 65 22.02 -3.14 11.65
C ILE A 65 22.95 -1.92 11.70
N ILE A 66 22.39 -0.72 11.75
CA ILE A 66 23.17 0.52 11.82
C ILE A 66 24.00 0.54 13.09
N THR A 67 23.43 0.18 14.23
CA THR A 67 24.15 0.13 15.51
C THR A 67 25.31 -0.86 15.41
N LEU A 68 25.09 -2.03 14.82
CA LEU A 68 26.14 -3.03 14.60
C LEU A 68 27.22 -2.48 13.67
N ARG A 69 26.84 -1.85 12.57
CA ARG A 69 27.79 -1.28 11.61
C ARG A 69 28.60 -0.13 12.23
N GLU A 70 27.98 0.68 13.09
CA GLU A 70 28.69 1.72 13.82
C GLU A 70 29.75 1.14 14.76
N SER A 71 29.43 0.04 15.45
CA SER A 71 30.39 -0.66 16.28
C SER A 71 31.55 -1.23 15.46
N ILE A 72 31.24 -1.82 14.30
CA ILE A 72 32.27 -2.35 13.39
C ILE A 72 33.14 -1.20 12.87
N GLU A 73 32.54 -0.09 12.48
CA GLU A 73 33.27 1.08 12.01
C GLU A 73 34.24 1.61 13.07
N LYS A 74 33.80 1.74 14.33
CA LYS A 74 34.64 2.19 15.43
C LYS A 74 35.81 1.23 15.66
N SER A 75 35.56 -0.06 15.62
CA SER A 75 36.61 -1.07 15.73
C SER A 75 37.60 -0.97 14.58
N SER A 76 37.09 -0.81 13.35
CA SER A 76 37.89 -0.68 12.14
C SER A 76 38.76 0.60 12.18
N ASP A 77 38.19 1.70 12.67
CA ASP A 77 38.95 2.94 12.85
C ASP A 77 40.12 2.74 13.81
N SER A 78 39.88 2.07 14.93
CA SER A 78 40.94 1.74 15.89
C SER A 78 41.99 0.81 15.26
N GLN A 79 41.57 -0.19 14.51
CA GLN A 79 42.47 -1.12 13.81
C GLN A 79 43.28 -0.39 12.76
N LEU A 80 42.72 0.58 12.06
CA LEU A 80 43.42 1.39 11.08
C LEU A 80 44.51 2.23 11.75
N ARG A 81 44.16 2.86 12.85
CA ARG A 81 45.12 3.69 13.62
C ARG A 81 46.27 2.85 14.14
N ASN A 82 46.02 1.62 14.51
CA ASN A 82 47.03 0.69 15.02
C ASN A 82 47.76 -0.08 13.91
N GLY A 83 47.42 0.19 12.65
CA GLY A 83 48.08 -0.43 11.51
C GLY A 83 47.69 -1.91 11.27
N VAL A 84 46.57 -2.37 11.89
CA VAL A 84 46.10 -3.74 11.77
C VAL A 84 45.37 -3.98 10.44
N ILE A 85 44.68 -2.97 9.96
CA ILE A 85 43.98 -3.05 8.66
C ILE A 85 44.42 -1.92 7.75
N THR A 86 44.19 -2.08 6.45
CA THR A 86 44.48 -1.04 5.46
C THR A 86 43.39 0.01 5.40
N ALA A 87 43.69 1.17 4.82
CA ALA A 87 42.71 2.21 4.55
C ALA A 87 41.58 1.69 3.64
N SER A 88 41.89 0.82 2.68
CA SER A 88 40.88 0.20 1.79
C SER A 88 39.90 -0.64 2.59
N GLU A 89 40.39 -1.44 3.52
CA GLU A 89 39.55 -2.27 4.39
C GLU A 89 38.65 -1.42 5.27
N TYR A 90 39.18 -0.33 5.82
CA TYR A 90 38.38 0.63 6.59
C TYR A 90 37.28 1.26 5.74
N LEU A 91 37.61 1.66 4.50
CA LEU A 91 36.64 2.27 3.59
C LEU A 91 35.48 1.32 3.26
N VAL A 92 35.73 0.02 3.18
CA VAL A 92 34.68 -0.98 2.99
C VAL A 92 33.69 -0.93 4.16
N GLU A 93 34.20 -0.92 5.39
CA GLU A 93 33.33 -0.88 6.57
C GLU A 93 32.58 0.44 6.69
N LEU A 94 33.21 1.54 6.35
CA LEU A 94 32.57 2.85 6.32
C LEU A 94 31.46 2.89 5.27
N THR A 95 31.71 2.34 4.08
CA THR A 95 30.72 2.25 3.01
C THR A 95 29.52 1.41 3.45
N ASN A 96 29.78 0.26 4.10
CA ASN A 96 28.73 -0.60 4.62
C ASN A 96 27.83 0.14 5.63
N LEU A 97 28.43 0.95 6.48
CA LEU A 97 27.69 1.78 7.43
C LEU A 97 26.79 2.80 6.71
N TYR A 98 27.33 3.50 5.74
CA TYR A 98 26.55 4.48 4.97
C TYR A 98 25.43 3.83 4.17
N GLU A 99 25.69 2.66 3.56
CA GLU A 99 24.66 1.92 2.85
C GLU A 99 23.53 1.52 3.78
N ALA A 100 23.84 1.08 5.00
CA ALA A 100 22.83 0.72 5.99
C ALA A 100 21.97 1.95 6.36
N LYS A 101 22.60 3.10 6.52
CA LYS A 101 21.89 4.36 6.82
C LYS A 101 21.00 4.80 5.67
N ILE A 102 21.48 4.70 4.44
CA ILE A 102 20.72 5.04 3.24
C ILE A 102 19.50 4.10 3.11
N ASN A 103 19.70 2.80 3.32
CA ASN A 103 18.62 1.83 3.27
C ASN A 103 17.52 2.14 4.29
N GLN A 104 17.90 2.54 5.49
CA GLN A 104 16.93 2.96 6.50
C GLN A 104 16.14 4.17 6.04
N LYS A 105 16.80 5.16 5.44
CA LYS A 105 16.13 6.34 4.91
C LYS A 105 15.15 5.99 3.79
N VAL A 106 15.52 5.08 2.91
CA VAL A 106 14.62 4.58 1.86
C VAL A 106 13.39 3.93 2.48
N HIS A 107 13.58 3.09 3.50
CA HIS A 107 12.48 2.42 4.18
C HIS A 107 11.58 3.42 4.94
N GLU A 108 12.17 4.45 5.53
CA GLU A 108 11.41 5.53 6.19
C GLU A 108 10.52 6.28 5.17
N ILE A 109 11.05 6.55 3.98
CA ILE A 109 10.29 7.20 2.90
C ILE A 109 9.14 6.28 2.45
N GLN A 110 9.41 5.00 2.27
CA GLN A 110 8.38 4.01 1.92
C GLN A 110 7.29 3.94 2.99
N PHE A 111 7.67 4.01 4.25
CA PHE A 111 6.74 4.04 5.38
C PHE A 111 5.81 5.26 5.32
N VAL A 112 6.38 6.43 5.08
CA VAL A 112 5.62 7.68 4.95
C VAL A 112 4.65 7.59 3.77
N LEU A 113 5.12 7.07 2.63
CA LEU A 113 4.28 6.88 1.44
C LEU A 113 3.14 5.90 1.69
N ALA A 114 3.42 4.80 2.38
CA ALA A 114 2.40 3.81 2.73
C ALA A 114 1.35 4.41 3.65
N LYS A 115 1.76 5.20 4.64
CA LYS A 115 0.84 5.92 5.52
C LYS A 115 -0.02 6.92 4.75
N ALA A 116 0.57 7.66 3.84
CA ALA A 116 -0.15 8.61 3.00
C ALA A 116 -1.19 7.89 2.13
N ASN A 117 -0.80 6.77 1.54
CA ASN A 117 -1.72 5.94 0.76
C ASN A 117 -2.87 5.42 1.61
N TYR A 118 -2.59 4.99 2.82
CA TYR A 118 -3.62 4.52 3.76
C TYR A 118 -4.62 5.64 4.05
N GLN A 119 -4.15 6.83 4.34
CA GLN A 119 -5.01 7.99 4.61
C GLN A 119 -5.86 8.35 3.40
N ILE A 120 -5.30 8.34 2.21
CA ILE A 120 -6.02 8.62 0.97
C ILE A 120 -7.10 7.57 0.74
N SER A 121 -6.77 6.30 0.92
CA SER A 121 -7.69 5.19 0.68
C SER A 121 -8.79 5.10 1.74
N ASN A 122 -8.49 5.50 2.98
CA ASN A 122 -9.41 5.34 4.11
C ASN A 122 -10.38 6.49 4.26
N GLY A 123 -9.98 7.68 3.96
CA GLY A 123 -10.73 8.79 4.49
C GLY A 123 -11.35 9.72 3.48
N ASN A 124 -10.94 9.62 2.36
CA ASN A 124 -11.36 10.65 1.44
C ASN A 124 -11.67 10.07 0.12
#